data_f74af2b834069a9faa2691c8897ba922
#
_entry.id   f74af2b834069a9faa2691c8897ba922
#
_cell.length_a   1.000
_cell.length_b   1.000
_cell.length_c   1.000
_cell.angle_alpha   90.00
_cell.angle_beta   90.00
_cell.angle_gamma   90.00
#
_symmetry.space_group_name_H-M   'P 1'
#
loop_
_entity.id
_entity.type
_entity.pdbx_description
1 polymer ?
#
loop_
_entity_poly.entity_id
_entity_poly.type
_entity_poly.pdbx_seq_one_letter_code
_entity_poly.pdbx_strand_id
1 'polypeptide(L)'
;MRATFPYLIPDRDRYGVMRYYVRRHGRKIRIREKPGTEGFHLAYAEAMLALDPTAAEQREVLKHASAGTLGWLAARYFASAEFRRLDPKSQRVRRSVIEDCLREPRKPGADDVMRDCPMTALSSAHVKMLRDRKSELPGAANNRRKYLSSMFGWAVEDGLMRANPAREIRRIGYASDGIHTWTPDEVRQFEARHPIGTKARLALGLLLYLGVRRGDVVTLGRQHVKDGWLSMVPAKTRYRRRTMSHKPILPVLADIIARSPTGDLTFLVTGFGKPFTVAGFGNWFRDRCNEAGLPQCSAHGLRKAGATLAAENGATDRQLMALYDWTSEKQANVYTAAASRKRLAGAAADYLASGSEGEHQESHSESHFVKTP
;
A
#
# COMPACT_ATOMS: atom_id res chain seq x y z
N MET A 1 -4.03 36.40 -2.01
CA MET A 1 -3.58 35.02 -1.67
C MET A 1 -4.78 34.27 -1.05
N ARG A 2 -5.26 33.18 -1.64
CA ARG A 2 -6.25 32.31 -0.98
C ARG A 2 -5.51 31.49 0.08
N ALA A 3 -5.85 31.68 1.33
CA ALA A 3 -5.29 30.90 2.44
C ALA A 3 -5.62 29.43 2.22
N THR A 4 -4.62 28.58 2.09
CA THR A 4 -4.77 27.13 2.02
C THR A 4 -4.85 26.59 3.44
N PHE A 5 -5.99 25.98 3.81
CA PHE A 5 -6.21 25.34 5.10
C PHE A 5 -5.92 23.83 4.99
N PRO A 6 -4.72 23.34 5.38
CA PRO A 6 -4.41 21.92 5.37
C PRO A 6 -5.37 21.18 6.31
N TYR A 7 -5.79 19.95 5.93
CA TYR A 7 -6.71 19.10 6.69
C TYR A 7 -8.15 19.61 6.85
N LEU A 8 -8.51 20.76 6.24
CA LEU A 8 -9.87 21.23 6.19
C LEU A 8 -10.67 20.42 5.14
N ILE A 9 -11.77 19.83 5.57
CA ILE A 9 -12.64 19.00 4.73
C ILE A 9 -14.03 19.62 4.73
N PRO A 10 -14.53 20.09 3.57
CA PRO A 10 -15.94 20.41 3.41
C PRO A 10 -16.76 19.12 3.34
N ASP A 11 -17.88 19.09 4.00
CA ASP A 11 -18.79 17.94 4.08
C ASP A 11 -20.22 18.47 3.96
N ARG A 12 -21.03 17.90 3.07
CA ARG A 12 -22.45 18.25 2.93
C ARG A 12 -23.28 17.33 3.83
N ASP A 13 -24.09 17.93 4.67
CA ASP A 13 -25.04 17.16 5.46
C ASP A 13 -26.22 16.68 4.60
N ARG A 14 -27.08 15.83 5.19
CA ARG A 14 -28.27 15.28 4.55
C ARG A 14 -29.30 16.34 4.08
N TYR A 15 -29.16 17.58 4.53
CA TYR A 15 -30.01 18.72 4.16
C TYR A 15 -29.33 19.65 3.15
N GLY A 16 -28.16 19.26 2.60
CA GLY A 16 -27.42 20.04 1.63
C GLY A 16 -26.57 21.18 2.21
N VAL A 17 -26.54 21.34 3.54
CA VAL A 17 -25.79 22.40 4.19
C VAL A 17 -24.30 22.03 4.24
N MET A 18 -23.44 22.95 3.75
CA MET A 18 -22.00 22.78 3.78
C MET A 18 -21.47 22.98 5.21
N ARG A 19 -20.76 21.99 5.70
CA ARG A 19 -20.09 22.00 6.99
C ARG A 19 -18.61 21.84 6.81
N TYR A 20 -17.80 22.49 7.64
CA TYR A 20 -16.34 22.44 7.58
C TYR A 20 -15.80 21.70 8.78
N TYR A 21 -14.82 20.83 8.53
CA TYR A 21 -14.17 20.04 9.57
C TYR A 21 -12.67 20.05 9.36
N VAL A 22 -11.92 20.16 10.44
CA VAL A 22 -10.51 19.80 10.44
C VAL A 22 -10.40 18.32 10.80
N ARG A 23 -9.77 17.52 9.94
CA ARG A 23 -9.56 16.07 10.19
C ARG A 23 -8.08 15.77 10.24
N ARG A 24 -7.59 15.34 11.40
CA ARG A 24 -6.19 14.97 11.61
C ARG A 24 -6.10 13.79 12.57
N HIS A 25 -5.16 12.88 12.33
CA HIS A 25 -4.91 11.69 13.18
C HIS A 25 -6.16 10.84 13.50
N GLY A 26 -7.12 10.75 12.58
CA GLY A 26 -8.36 9.99 12.77
C GLY A 26 -9.45 10.75 13.56
N ARG A 27 -9.14 11.91 14.13
CA ARG A 27 -10.10 12.78 14.83
C ARG A 27 -10.65 13.86 13.91
N LYS A 28 -11.87 14.32 14.16
CA LYS A 28 -12.59 15.30 13.34
C LYS A 28 -13.17 16.36 14.29
N ILE A 29 -12.82 17.63 14.07
CA ILE A 29 -13.39 18.78 14.80
C ILE A 29 -14.15 19.63 13.82
N ARG A 30 -15.39 19.98 14.15
CA ARG A 30 -16.24 20.85 13.34
C ARG A 30 -15.88 22.31 13.58
N ILE A 31 -15.72 23.08 12.51
CA ILE A 31 -15.68 24.55 12.54
C ILE A 31 -17.09 25.06 12.22
N ARG A 32 -17.63 25.90 13.07
CA ARG A 32 -18.99 26.44 12.94
C ARG A 32 -18.99 27.81 12.26
N GLU A 33 -17.89 28.50 12.27
CA GLU A 33 -17.66 29.83 11.72
C GLU A 33 -17.63 29.77 10.19
N LYS A 34 -18.01 30.88 9.54
CA LYS A 34 -18.04 30.97 8.06
C LYS A 34 -16.60 31.10 7.52
N PRO A 35 -16.22 30.32 6.47
CA PRO A 35 -14.92 30.47 5.82
C PRO A 35 -14.67 31.91 5.36
N GLY A 36 -13.45 32.38 5.59
CA GLY A 36 -13.02 33.74 5.23
C GLY A 36 -13.23 34.78 6.32
N THR A 37 -13.81 34.42 7.49
CA THR A 37 -13.89 35.30 8.67
C THR A 37 -12.71 35.10 9.60
N GLU A 38 -12.38 36.10 10.41
CA GLU A 38 -11.33 35.99 11.44
C GLU A 38 -11.66 34.88 12.46
N GLY A 39 -12.93 34.77 12.86
CA GLY A 39 -13.40 33.67 13.71
C GLY A 39 -13.16 32.29 13.12
N PHE A 40 -13.27 32.13 11.80
CA PHE A 40 -12.93 30.87 11.13
C PHE A 40 -11.43 30.55 11.23
N HIS A 41 -10.56 31.54 11.09
CA HIS A 41 -9.11 31.36 11.23
C HIS A 41 -8.72 30.96 12.66
N LEU A 42 -9.33 31.60 13.66
CA LEU A 42 -9.11 31.24 15.06
C LEU A 42 -9.62 29.85 15.38
N ALA A 43 -10.85 29.50 15.03
CA ALA A 43 -11.43 28.17 15.24
C ALA A 43 -10.65 27.06 14.49
N TYR A 44 -10.12 27.37 13.30
CA TYR A 44 -9.27 26.46 12.57
C TYR A 44 -7.93 26.25 13.29
N ALA A 45 -7.29 27.30 13.78
CA ALA A 45 -6.03 27.21 14.53
C ALA A 45 -6.21 26.41 15.83
N GLU A 46 -7.29 26.65 16.58
CA GLU A 46 -7.66 25.89 17.78
C GLU A 46 -7.91 24.40 17.46
N ALA A 47 -8.67 24.11 16.39
CA ALA A 47 -8.91 22.75 15.97
C ALA A 47 -7.62 22.04 15.54
N MET A 48 -6.70 22.74 14.89
CA MET A 48 -5.37 22.21 14.55
C MET A 48 -4.54 21.90 15.78
N LEU A 49 -4.53 22.78 16.78
CA LEU A 49 -3.86 22.57 18.08
C LEU A 49 -4.49 21.39 18.84
N ALA A 50 -5.82 21.32 18.91
CA ALA A 50 -6.55 20.27 19.60
C ALA A 50 -6.41 18.89 18.93
N LEU A 51 -6.18 18.86 17.61
CA LEU A 51 -5.98 17.63 16.82
C LEU A 51 -4.51 17.21 16.71
N ASP A 52 -3.59 18.07 17.05
CA ASP A 52 -2.19 17.78 17.19
C ASP A 52 -1.83 17.82 18.67
N PRO A 53 -2.05 16.73 19.41
CA PRO A 53 -1.36 16.61 20.67
C PRO A 53 0.12 16.69 20.31
N THR A 54 0.77 17.73 20.77
CA THR A 54 2.17 17.98 20.46
C THR A 54 2.94 16.69 20.76
N ALA A 55 3.94 16.38 19.97
CA ALA A 55 4.86 15.28 20.28
C ALA A 55 5.45 15.46 21.71
N ALA A 56 5.34 16.64 22.27
CA ALA A 56 5.63 16.99 23.66
C ALA A 56 4.59 16.43 24.65
N GLU A 57 3.26 16.61 24.43
CA GLU A 57 2.22 16.05 25.32
C GLU A 57 2.21 14.52 25.29
N GLN A 58 2.42 13.91 24.12
CA GLN A 58 2.56 12.46 24.03
C GLN A 58 3.83 11.95 24.72
N ARG A 59 4.92 12.71 24.67
CA ARG A 59 6.14 12.41 25.41
C ARG A 59 5.95 12.63 26.91
N GLU A 60 5.19 13.62 27.32
CA GLU A 60 4.88 13.93 28.71
C GLU A 60 4.07 12.80 29.36
N VAL A 61 2.99 12.37 28.72
CA VAL A 61 2.15 11.24 29.20
C VAL A 61 2.94 9.94 29.35
N LEU A 62 3.90 9.68 28.47
CA LEU A 62 4.76 8.49 28.55
C LEU A 62 5.94 8.67 29.53
N LYS A 63 6.43 9.89 29.74
CA LYS A 63 7.45 10.18 30.75
C LYS A 63 6.97 9.94 32.19
N HIS A 64 5.66 10.12 32.44
CA HIS A 64 5.04 9.90 33.75
C HIS A 64 4.48 8.50 33.95
N ALA A 65 4.72 7.57 33.00
CA ALA A 65 4.33 6.18 33.16
C ALA A 65 5.16 5.54 34.30
N SER A 66 4.47 4.98 35.29
CA SER A 66 5.09 4.31 36.43
C SER A 66 6.00 3.16 35.96
N ALA A 67 7.18 3.05 36.58
CA ALA A 67 8.12 1.99 36.26
C ALA A 67 7.47 0.61 36.37
N GLY A 68 7.81 -0.31 35.48
CA GLY A 68 7.26 -1.66 35.46
C GLY A 68 5.86 -1.78 34.82
N THR A 69 5.30 -0.69 34.27
CA THR A 69 4.03 -0.74 33.52
C THR A 69 4.25 -0.88 32.01
N LEU A 70 3.18 -1.25 31.28
CA LEU A 70 3.20 -1.36 29.81
C LEU A 70 3.50 0.00 29.15
N GLY A 71 3.01 1.11 29.72
CA GLY A 71 3.32 2.47 29.25
C GLY A 71 4.81 2.81 29.39
N TRP A 72 5.40 2.46 30.53
CA TRP A 72 6.84 2.63 30.75
C TRP A 72 7.67 1.79 29.75
N LEU A 73 7.27 0.55 29.50
CA LEU A 73 7.92 -0.31 28.50
C LEU A 73 7.86 0.32 27.11
N ALA A 74 6.68 0.82 26.71
CA ALA A 74 6.50 1.47 25.41
C ALA A 74 7.37 2.73 25.26
N ALA A 75 7.49 3.55 26.31
CA ALA A 75 8.37 4.72 26.31
C ALA A 75 9.83 4.33 26.05
N ARG A 76 10.33 3.31 26.75
CA ARG A 76 11.70 2.78 26.56
C ARG A 76 11.90 2.21 25.17
N TYR A 77 10.91 1.43 24.65
CA TYR A 77 10.95 0.91 23.30
C TYR A 77 11.06 2.01 22.25
N PHE A 78 10.26 3.08 22.38
CA PHE A 78 10.30 4.20 21.44
C PHE A 78 11.63 4.99 21.50
N ALA A 79 12.35 4.91 22.61
CA ALA A 79 13.67 5.49 22.77
C ALA A 79 14.81 4.53 22.35
N SER A 80 14.53 3.27 22.11
CA SER A 80 15.53 2.25 21.78
C SER A 80 16.19 2.48 20.40
N ALA A 81 17.39 1.97 20.23
CA ALA A 81 18.10 2.00 18.96
C ALA A 81 17.35 1.21 17.88
N GLU A 82 16.72 0.08 18.25
CA GLU A 82 15.93 -0.74 17.34
C GLU A 82 14.75 0.03 16.74
N PHE A 83 13.99 0.74 17.57
CA PHE A 83 12.88 1.55 17.10
C PHE A 83 13.34 2.74 16.24
N ARG A 84 14.41 3.42 16.64
CA ARG A 84 14.96 4.59 15.92
C ARG A 84 15.58 4.24 14.56
N ARG A 85 16.02 3.00 14.36
CA ARG A 85 16.50 2.49 13.06
C ARG A 85 15.38 2.27 12.03
N LEU A 86 14.11 2.26 12.45
CA LEU A 86 12.99 2.18 11.53
C LEU A 86 12.88 3.47 10.71
N ASP A 87 12.34 3.36 9.49
CA ASP A 87 12.03 4.56 8.72
C ASP A 87 10.95 5.41 9.43
N PRO A 88 10.94 6.75 9.23
CA PRO A 88 10.05 7.67 9.96
C PRO A 88 8.56 7.32 9.82
N LYS A 89 8.13 6.78 8.67
CA LYS A 89 6.75 6.37 8.46
C LYS A 89 6.42 5.12 9.27
N SER A 90 7.31 4.14 9.30
CA SER A 90 7.16 2.93 10.12
C SER A 90 7.17 3.25 11.61
N GLN A 91 8.04 4.15 12.07
CA GLN A 91 8.03 4.66 13.46
C GLN A 91 6.67 5.26 13.80
N ARG A 92 6.16 6.17 12.96
CA ARG A 92 4.86 6.83 13.20
C ARG A 92 3.71 5.85 13.29
N VAL A 93 3.61 4.92 12.31
CA VAL A 93 2.52 3.93 12.28
C VAL A 93 2.60 2.97 13.46
N ARG A 94 3.80 2.45 13.77
CA ARG A 94 3.99 1.51 14.88
C ARG A 94 3.71 2.19 16.22
N ARG A 95 4.19 3.41 16.43
CA ARG A 95 3.91 4.21 17.61
C ARG A 95 2.40 4.42 17.78
N SER A 96 1.72 4.93 16.76
CA SER A 96 0.26 5.18 16.81
C SER A 96 -0.53 3.94 17.21
N VAL A 97 -0.22 2.78 16.63
CA VAL A 97 -0.92 1.53 16.95
C VAL A 97 -0.65 1.05 18.37
N ILE A 98 0.59 1.18 18.86
CA ILE A 98 0.93 0.82 20.25
C ILE A 98 0.23 1.79 21.22
N GLU A 99 0.30 3.10 20.98
CA GLU A 99 -0.38 4.11 21.79
C GLU A 99 -1.90 3.93 21.81
N ASP A 100 -2.52 3.52 20.69
CA ASP A 100 -3.93 3.15 20.67
C ASP A 100 -4.22 1.97 21.61
N CYS A 101 -3.36 0.95 21.61
CA CYS A 101 -3.49 -0.18 22.53
C CYS A 101 -3.33 0.24 24.00
N LEU A 102 -2.42 1.19 24.31
CA LEU A 102 -2.19 1.69 25.65
C LEU A 102 -3.39 2.44 26.23
N ARG A 103 -4.20 3.09 25.39
CA ARG A 103 -5.40 3.85 25.79
C ARG A 103 -6.62 2.97 26.02
N GLU A 104 -6.58 1.70 25.64
CA GLU A 104 -7.72 0.83 25.78
C GLU A 104 -7.89 0.36 27.25
N PRO A 105 -9.13 0.21 27.74
CA PRO A 105 -9.37 -0.29 29.09
C PRO A 105 -8.85 -1.72 29.26
N ARG A 106 -8.39 -2.07 30.46
CA ARG A 106 -7.86 -3.42 30.76
C ARG A 106 -8.96 -4.50 30.69
N LYS A 107 -10.17 -4.12 31.07
CA LYS A 107 -11.38 -4.95 30.97
C LYS A 107 -12.52 -4.12 30.37
N PRO A 108 -13.53 -4.72 29.76
CA PRO A 108 -14.72 -3.99 29.34
C PRO A 108 -15.34 -3.23 30.52
N GLY A 109 -15.58 -1.91 30.35
CA GLY A 109 -16.19 -1.06 31.36
C GLY A 109 -15.27 -0.62 32.53
N ALA A 110 -14.00 -0.97 32.50
CA ALA A 110 -13.04 -0.52 33.51
C ALA A 110 -12.45 0.86 33.18
N ASP A 111 -12.19 1.67 34.19
CA ASP A 111 -11.53 2.97 34.05
C ASP A 111 -10.02 2.83 33.88
N ASP A 112 -9.44 1.72 34.38
CA ASP A 112 -8.01 1.45 34.26
C ASP A 112 -7.64 1.03 32.82
N VAL A 113 -6.60 1.64 32.30
CA VAL A 113 -6.16 1.43 30.90
C VAL A 113 -4.93 0.53 30.81
N MET A 114 -4.72 -0.03 29.64
CA MET A 114 -3.58 -0.92 29.36
C MET A 114 -2.23 -0.25 29.62
N ARG A 115 -2.11 1.08 29.51
CA ARG A 115 -0.91 1.85 29.85
C ARG A 115 -0.42 1.52 31.26
N ASP A 116 -1.34 1.46 32.21
CA ASP A 116 -1.03 1.30 33.63
C ASP A 116 -0.98 -0.19 34.07
N CYS A 117 -1.13 -1.11 33.12
CA CYS A 117 -1.01 -2.55 33.38
C CYS A 117 0.42 -2.92 33.80
N PRO A 118 0.64 -3.52 34.99
CA PRO A 118 1.95 -4.02 35.38
C PRO A 118 2.44 -5.08 34.39
N MET A 119 3.70 -5.01 34.02
CA MET A 119 4.32 -5.99 33.09
C MET A 119 4.27 -7.40 33.65
N THR A 120 4.33 -7.57 34.96
CA THR A 120 4.20 -8.87 35.65
C THR A 120 2.81 -9.49 35.51
N ALA A 121 1.76 -8.69 35.34
CA ALA A 121 0.38 -9.14 35.13
C ALA A 121 0.05 -9.31 33.64
N LEU A 122 0.93 -8.88 32.74
CA LEU A 122 0.67 -8.94 31.30
C LEU A 122 0.78 -10.37 30.78
N SER A 123 -0.29 -10.85 30.14
CA SER A 123 -0.40 -12.20 29.62
C SER A 123 -0.78 -12.22 28.13
N SER A 124 -0.71 -13.39 27.51
CA SER A 124 -1.19 -13.61 26.14
C SER A 124 -2.67 -13.27 25.99
N ALA A 125 -3.49 -13.46 27.03
CA ALA A 125 -4.91 -13.09 27.02
C ALA A 125 -5.11 -11.58 26.78
N HIS A 126 -4.29 -10.72 27.40
CA HIS A 126 -4.35 -9.27 27.17
C HIS A 126 -4.01 -8.91 25.72
N VAL A 127 -2.98 -9.52 25.15
CA VAL A 127 -2.59 -9.27 23.74
C VAL A 127 -3.66 -9.78 22.78
N LYS A 128 -4.26 -10.95 23.08
CA LYS A 128 -5.38 -11.49 22.31
C LYS A 128 -6.58 -10.56 22.36
N MET A 129 -6.94 -10.07 23.54
CA MET A 129 -8.03 -9.10 23.74
C MET A 129 -7.81 -7.81 22.92
N LEU A 130 -6.60 -7.21 22.99
CA LEU A 130 -6.26 -6.01 22.21
C LEU A 130 -6.35 -6.25 20.70
N ARG A 131 -5.93 -7.43 20.22
CA ARG A 131 -6.10 -7.83 18.83
C ARG A 131 -7.58 -7.93 18.47
N ASP A 132 -8.37 -8.67 19.26
CA ASP A 132 -9.74 -9.05 18.94
C ASP A 132 -10.72 -7.87 19.01
N ARG A 133 -10.42 -6.82 19.75
CA ARG A 133 -11.17 -5.54 19.72
C ARG A 133 -11.15 -4.83 18.35
N LYS A 134 -10.34 -5.30 17.42
CA LYS A 134 -10.33 -4.84 16.03
C LYS A 134 -10.64 -5.98 15.04
N SER A 135 -11.32 -7.03 15.49
CA SER A 135 -11.65 -8.21 14.67
C SER A 135 -12.41 -7.88 13.39
N GLU A 136 -13.29 -6.88 13.41
CA GLU A 136 -14.01 -6.35 12.25
C GLU A 136 -13.05 -5.81 11.14
N LEU A 137 -11.82 -5.49 11.51
CA LEU A 137 -10.76 -5.02 10.62
C LEU A 137 -9.52 -5.92 10.78
N PRO A 138 -9.52 -7.15 10.21
CA PRO A 138 -8.47 -8.14 10.47
C PRO A 138 -7.05 -7.66 10.19
N GLY A 139 -6.88 -6.79 9.20
CA GLY A 139 -5.59 -6.14 8.91
C GLY A 139 -5.10 -5.27 10.07
N ALA A 140 -5.98 -4.48 10.68
CA ALA A 140 -5.67 -3.65 11.84
C ALA A 140 -5.42 -4.50 13.09
N ALA A 141 -6.24 -5.52 13.32
CA ALA A 141 -6.07 -6.49 14.40
C ALA A 141 -4.69 -7.16 14.33
N ASN A 142 -4.32 -7.64 13.16
CA ASN A 142 -3.02 -8.28 12.92
C ASN A 142 -1.85 -7.31 13.07
N ASN A 143 -2.03 -6.02 12.76
CA ASN A 143 -1.01 -4.99 12.99
C ASN A 143 -0.81 -4.72 14.49
N ARG A 144 -1.87 -4.69 15.31
CA ARG A 144 -1.77 -4.61 16.78
C ARG A 144 -0.89 -5.74 17.32
N ARG A 145 -1.24 -6.97 17.01
CA ARG A 145 -0.47 -8.16 17.41
C ARG A 145 0.98 -8.05 16.97
N LYS A 146 1.23 -7.69 15.70
CA LYS A 146 2.57 -7.57 15.12
C LYS A 146 3.44 -6.55 15.83
N TYR A 147 2.91 -5.36 16.10
CA TYR A 147 3.71 -4.28 16.68
C TYR A 147 3.91 -4.46 18.18
N LEU A 148 2.92 -5.00 18.90
CA LEU A 148 3.10 -5.43 20.28
C LEU A 148 4.15 -6.55 20.39
N SER A 149 4.09 -7.56 19.51
CA SER A 149 5.09 -8.63 19.48
C SER A 149 6.52 -8.12 19.22
N SER A 150 6.68 -7.09 18.37
CA SER A 150 8.00 -6.48 18.16
C SER A 150 8.50 -5.75 19.41
N MET A 151 7.64 -5.03 20.10
CA MET A 151 7.99 -4.34 21.36
C MET A 151 8.36 -5.35 22.46
N PHE A 152 7.57 -6.40 22.62
CA PHE A 152 7.86 -7.43 23.62
C PHE A 152 9.09 -8.28 23.27
N GLY A 153 9.36 -8.51 21.97
CA GLY A 153 10.58 -9.17 21.52
C GLY A 153 11.82 -8.38 21.94
N TRP A 154 11.83 -7.08 21.65
CA TRP A 154 12.86 -6.18 22.10
C TRP A 154 13.01 -6.19 23.65
N ALA A 155 11.89 -6.16 24.36
CA ALA A 155 11.91 -6.18 25.84
C ALA A 155 12.50 -7.47 26.41
N VAL A 156 12.36 -8.60 25.74
CA VAL A 156 12.99 -9.87 26.13
C VAL A 156 14.49 -9.82 25.85
N GLU A 157 14.92 -9.31 24.69
CA GLU A 157 16.33 -9.13 24.33
C GLU A 157 17.05 -8.16 25.28
N ASP A 158 16.34 -7.11 25.73
CA ASP A 158 16.86 -6.09 26.69
C ASP A 158 16.76 -6.55 28.17
N GLY A 159 16.32 -7.79 28.43
CA GLY A 159 16.21 -8.35 29.78
C GLY A 159 15.06 -7.80 30.64
N LEU A 160 14.16 -7.02 30.06
CA LEU A 160 13.04 -6.40 30.75
C LEU A 160 11.83 -7.33 30.93
N MET A 161 11.76 -8.40 30.13
CA MET A 161 10.71 -9.42 30.17
C MET A 161 11.29 -10.81 30.01
N ARG A 162 10.70 -11.80 30.69
CA ARG A 162 11.12 -13.22 30.55
C ARG A 162 10.66 -13.87 29.26
N ALA A 163 9.49 -13.47 28.74
CA ALA A 163 8.88 -14.04 27.56
C ALA A 163 8.02 -13.00 26.80
N ASN A 164 7.84 -13.21 25.52
CA ASN A 164 7.00 -12.39 24.68
C ASN A 164 5.56 -12.91 24.69
N PRO A 165 4.58 -12.25 25.34
CA PRO A 165 3.21 -12.72 25.47
C PRO A 165 2.44 -12.72 24.13
N ALA A 166 2.97 -12.10 23.08
CA ALA A 166 2.37 -12.10 21.75
C ALA A 166 2.89 -13.23 20.84
N ARG A 167 3.87 -14.03 21.28
CA ARG A 167 4.58 -15.00 20.43
C ARG A 167 3.61 -16.05 19.85
N GLU A 168 2.75 -16.62 20.66
CA GLU A 168 1.84 -17.71 20.30
C GLU A 168 0.51 -17.23 19.76
N ILE A 169 0.24 -15.93 19.82
CA ILE A 169 -1.02 -15.38 19.31
C ILE A 169 -1.07 -15.51 17.79
N ARG A 170 -1.97 -16.31 17.28
CA ARG A 170 -2.16 -16.52 15.84
C ARG A 170 -2.73 -15.25 15.18
N ARG A 171 -2.45 -15.08 13.91
CA ARG A 171 -3.09 -14.04 13.08
C ARG A 171 -4.57 -14.42 12.86
N ILE A 172 -5.43 -13.40 12.78
CA ILE A 172 -6.78 -13.58 12.26
C ILE A 172 -6.65 -13.79 10.75
N GLY A 173 -7.09 -14.96 10.28
CA GLY A 173 -7.22 -15.24 8.85
C GLY A 173 -8.38 -14.43 8.26
N TYR A 174 -8.23 -13.96 7.04
CA TYR A 174 -9.31 -13.37 6.28
C TYR A 174 -9.04 -13.56 4.78
N ALA A 175 -10.12 -13.79 4.05
CA ALA A 175 -10.08 -13.79 2.59
C ALA A 175 -9.89 -12.34 2.12
N SER A 176 -9.05 -12.14 1.14
CA SER A 176 -8.85 -10.85 0.49
C SER A 176 -8.39 -11.10 -0.93
N ASP A 177 -9.12 -10.57 -1.88
CA ASP A 177 -8.72 -10.58 -3.31
C ASP A 177 -7.52 -9.68 -3.56
N GLY A 178 -7.07 -8.99 -2.50
CA GLY A 178 -5.96 -8.05 -2.58
C GLY A 178 -6.34 -6.79 -3.36
N ILE A 179 -5.34 -6.14 -3.90
CA ILE A 179 -5.56 -4.97 -4.76
C ILE A 179 -5.89 -5.48 -6.15
N HIS A 180 -6.96 -4.97 -6.74
CA HIS A 180 -7.38 -5.28 -8.10
C HIS A 180 -6.21 -5.10 -9.09
N THR A 181 -5.98 -6.09 -9.93
CA THR A 181 -4.99 -6.03 -11.03
C THR A 181 -5.73 -5.55 -12.27
N TRP A 182 -5.27 -4.46 -12.88
CA TRP A 182 -5.91 -3.95 -14.08
C TRP A 182 -5.86 -4.97 -15.21
N THR A 183 -6.96 -5.11 -15.91
CA THR A 183 -7.01 -5.87 -17.15
C THR A 183 -6.52 -5.00 -18.34
N PRO A 184 -6.15 -5.61 -19.48
CA PRO A 184 -5.85 -4.85 -20.70
C PRO A 184 -7.00 -3.95 -21.15
N ASP A 185 -8.24 -4.39 -20.97
CA ASP A 185 -9.44 -3.60 -21.33
C ASP A 185 -9.58 -2.37 -20.44
N GLU A 186 -9.37 -2.48 -19.13
CA GLU A 186 -9.39 -1.36 -18.20
C GLU A 186 -8.28 -0.34 -18.51
N VAL A 187 -7.10 -0.82 -18.93
CA VAL A 187 -6.03 0.07 -19.42
C VAL A 187 -6.51 0.83 -20.66
N ARG A 188 -7.05 0.14 -21.67
CA ARG A 188 -7.60 0.78 -22.89
C ARG A 188 -8.72 1.78 -22.56
N GLN A 189 -9.62 1.42 -21.67
CA GLN A 189 -10.73 2.32 -21.24
C GLN A 189 -10.20 3.60 -20.58
N PHE A 190 -9.18 3.47 -19.70
CA PHE A 190 -8.54 4.64 -19.09
C PHE A 190 -7.81 5.49 -20.14
N GLU A 191 -7.15 4.86 -21.09
CA GLU A 191 -6.43 5.53 -22.18
C GLU A 191 -7.38 6.28 -23.11
N ALA A 192 -8.53 5.71 -23.41
CA ALA A 192 -9.58 6.37 -24.22
C ALA A 192 -10.12 7.63 -23.52
N ARG A 193 -10.33 7.56 -22.20
CA ARG A 193 -10.78 8.71 -21.41
C ARG A 193 -9.71 9.78 -21.23
N HIS A 194 -8.44 9.37 -21.16
CA HIS A 194 -7.29 10.20 -20.89
C HIS A 194 -6.25 10.04 -22.02
N PRO A 195 -6.38 10.75 -23.14
CA PRO A 195 -5.47 10.63 -24.28
C PRO A 195 -4.04 11.11 -23.95
N ILE A 196 -3.10 10.79 -24.83
CA ILE A 196 -1.71 11.29 -24.76
C ILE A 196 -1.74 12.83 -24.74
N GLY A 197 -0.87 13.44 -23.93
CA GLY A 197 -0.87 14.87 -23.66
C GLY A 197 -1.58 15.23 -22.36
N THR A 198 -2.32 14.27 -21.72
CA THR A 198 -2.89 14.50 -20.41
C THR A 198 -1.97 14.00 -19.30
N LYS A 199 -2.01 14.67 -18.15
CA LYS A 199 -1.30 14.26 -16.93
C LYS A 199 -1.72 12.86 -16.46
N ALA A 200 -2.98 12.49 -16.67
CA ALA A 200 -3.50 11.18 -16.31
C ALA A 200 -2.86 10.06 -17.14
N ARG A 201 -2.71 10.29 -18.46
CA ARG A 201 -2.02 9.36 -19.35
C ARG A 201 -0.53 9.21 -19.00
N LEU A 202 0.13 10.33 -18.68
CA LEU A 202 1.51 10.32 -18.20
C LEU A 202 1.65 9.49 -16.91
N ALA A 203 0.75 9.67 -15.94
CA ALA A 203 0.77 8.93 -14.69
C ALA A 203 0.56 7.42 -14.91
N LEU A 204 -0.39 7.04 -15.78
CA LEU A 204 -0.60 5.65 -16.19
C LEU A 204 0.66 5.06 -16.81
N GLY A 205 1.26 5.73 -17.78
CA GLY A 205 2.47 5.25 -18.47
C GLY A 205 3.64 5.05 -17.51
N LEU A 206 3.91 6.01 -16.63
CA LEU A 206 4.97 5.90 -15.63
C LEU A 206 4.75 4.72 -14.65
N LEU A 207 3.50 4.50 -14.22
CA LEU A 207 3.17 3.40 -13.30
C LEU A 207 3.22 2.03 -13.97
N LEU A 208 2.69 1.92 -15.18
CA LEU A 208 2.57 0.66 -15.91
C LEU A 208 3.92 0.18 -16.43
N TYR A 209 4.62 1.04 -17.20
CA TYR A 209 5.84 0.64 -17.92
C TYR A 209 7.10 0.62 -17.04
N LEU A 210 7.20 1.52 -16.05
CA LEU A 210 8.33 1.48 -15.11
C LEU A 210 8.06 0.56 -13.91
N GLY A 211 6.82 0.16 -13.68
CA GLY A 211 6.45 -0.66 -12.55
C GLY A 211 6.81 -0.07 -11.19
N VAL A 212 6.95 1.26 -11.07
CA VAL A 212 7.34 1.95 -9.84
C VAL A 212 6.20 1.99 -8.82
N ARG A 213 6.55 2.16 -7.55
CA ARG A 213 5.52 2.32 -6.50
C ARG A 213 4.93 3.73 -6.54
N ARG A 214 3.69 3.86 -6.08
CA ARG A 214 3.02 5.16 -5.93
C ARG A 214 3.86 6.20 -5.19
N GLY A 215 4.62 5.77 -4.19
CA GLY A 215 5.49 6.68 -3.43
C GLY A 215 6.72 7.15 -4.21
N ASP A 216 7.14 6.38 -5.19
CA ASP A 216 8.31 6.68 -6.00
C ASP A 216 7.93 7.54 -7.22
N VAL A 217 6.81 7.24 -7.89
CA VAL A 217 6.38 7.94 -9.12
C VAL A 217 6.27 9.45 -8.96
N VAL A 218 5.87 9.94 -7.79
CA VAL A 218 5.71 11.39 -7.50
C VAL A 218 7.04 12.15 -7.39
N THR A 219 8.15 11.43 -7.30
CA THR A 219 9.50 12.02 -7.19
C THR A 219 10.30 11.91 -8.49
N LEU A 220 9.77 11.17 -9.48
CA LEU A 220 10.48 10.99 -10.75
C LEU A 220 10.46 12.26 -11.59
N GLY A 221 11.59 12.57 -12.21
CA GLY A 221 11.77 13.69 -13.12
C GLY A 221 12.91 13.44 -14.09
N ARG A 222 13.16 14.39 -14.98
CA ARG A 222 14.17 14.29 -16.05
C ARG A 222 15.58 14.02 -15.53
N GLN A 223 15.92 14.49 -14.34
CA GLN A 223 17.21 14.25 -13.67
C GLN A 223 17.49 12.78 -13.38
N HIS A 224 16.48 11.92 -13.40
CA HIS A 224 16.62 10.48 -13.23
C HIS A 224 16.83 9.73 -14.54
N VAL A 225 16.73 10.43 -15.68
CA VAL A 225 16.80 9.82 -17.02
C VAL A 225 18.15 10.08 -17.65
N LYS A 226 18.83 9.02 -18.07
CA LYS A 226 20.07 9.08 -18.83
C LYS A 226 20.11 7.88 -19.79
N ASP A 227 20.47 8.11 -21.04
CA ASP A 227 20.73 7.12 -22.09
C ASP A 227 19.58 6.06 -22.22
N GLY A 228 18.32 6.52 -22.18
CA GLY A 228 17.14 5.66 -22.28
C GLY A 228 16.80 4.88 -20.98
N TRP A 229 17.51 5.14 -19.89
CA TRP A 229 17.26 4.52 -18.59
C TRP A 229 16.82 5.51 -17.54
N LEU A 230 15.88 5.11 -16.70
CA LEU A 230 15.52 5.82 -15.50
C LEU A 230 16.18 5.15 -14.30
N SER A 231 16.99 5.90 -13.56
CA SER A 231 17.74 5.41 -12.39
C SER A 231 17.30 6.12 -11.13
N MET A 232 16.94 5.35 -10.07
CA MET A 232 16.47 5.92 -8.81
C MET A 232 16.75 4.98 -7.63
N VAL A 233 16.79 5.53 -6.41
CA VAL A 233 16.77 4.72 -5.18
C VAL A 233 15.33 4.66 -4.66
N PRO A 234 14.68 3.48 -4.65
CA PRO A 234 13.30 3.36 -4.20
C PRO A 234 13.11 3.79 -2.74
N ALA A 235 12.11 4.62 -2.47
CA ALA A 235 11.87 5.18 -1.13
C ALA A 235 11.70 4.10 -0.05
N LYS A 236 11.08 2.96 -0.38
CA LYS A 236 10.85 1.86 0.56
C LYS A 236 12.14 1.19 1.05
N THR A 237 13.18 1.17 0.24
CA THR A 237 14.45 0.45 0.53
C THR A 237 15.60 1.36 0.90
N ARG A 238 15.48 2.67 0.72
CA ARG A 238 16.58 3.64 0.91
C ARG A 238 17.18 3.65 2.31
N TYR A 239 16.42 3.31 3.34
CA TYR A 239 16.88 3.24 4.73
C TYR A 239 17.52 1.90 5.11
N ARG A 240 17.27 0.84 4.32
CA ARG A 240 17.82 -0.50 4.59
C ARG A 240 18.92 -0.89 3.61
N ARG A 241 18.69 -0.65 2.33
CA ARG A 241 19.62 -0.94 1.23
C ARG A 241 19.50 0.18 0.22
N ARG A 242 20.52 0.97 0.04
CA ARG A 242 20.59 1.99 -1.02
C ARG A 242 20.88 1.33 -2.38
N THR A 243 20.07 0.37 -2.77
CA THR A 243 20.22 -0.28 -4.08
C THR A 243 19.61 0.62 -5.13
N MET A 244 20.40 0.98 -6.13
CA MET A 244 19.94 1.71 -7.31
C MET A 244 19.01 0.80 -8.11
N SER A 245 17.88 1.32 -8.53
CA SER A 245 16.94 0.69 -9.44
C SER A 245 17.09 1.32 -10.82
N HIS A 246 17.22 0.49 -11.84
CA HIS A 246 17.34 0.91 -13.23
C HIS A 246 16.14 0.39 -14.01
N LYS A 247 15.46 1.28 -14.73
CA LYS A 247 14.25 0.98 -15.49
C LYS A 247 14.46 1.44 -16.94
N PRO A 248 14.29 0.58 -17.95
CA PRO A 248 14.33 1.02 -19.32
C PRO A 248 13.14 1.92 -19.64
N ILE A 249 13.35 2.99 -20.36
CA ILE A 249 12.27 3.82 -20.88
C ILE A 249 11.91 3.28 -22.26
N LEU A 250 10.78 2.60 -22.33
CA LEU A 250 10.26 2.06 -23.58
C LEU A 250 9.89 3.21 -24.55
N PRO A 251 9.98 3.03 -25.89
CA PRO A 251 9.62 4.07 -26.86
C PRO A 251 8.22 4.65 -26.64
N VAL A 252 7.24 3.82 -26.31
CA VAL A 252 5.86 4.26 -25.97
C VAL A 252 5.84 5.19 -24.76
N LEU A 253 6.64 4.92 -23.74
CA LEU A 253 6.73 5.79 -22.56
C LEU A 253 7.47 7.10 -22.88
N ALA A 254 8.50 7.02 -23.69
CA ALA A 254 9.25 8.22 -24.15
C ALA A 254 8.31 9.17 -24.91
N ASP A 255 7.48 8.66 -25.83
CA ASP A 255 6.47 9.48 -26.55
C ASP A 255 5.45 10.10 -25.59
N ILE A 256 4.93 9.33 -24.64
CA ILE A 256 4.00 9.85 -23.62
C ILE A 256 4.66 10.98 -22.81
N ILE A 257 5.91 10.83 -22.38
CA ILE A 257 6.63 11.86 -21.62
C ILE A 257 6.86 13.12 -22.48
N ALA A 258 7.27 12.93 -23.73
CA ALA A 258 7.57 14.05 -24.64
C ALA A 258 6.33 14.91 -24.94
N ARG A 259 5.17 14.28 -25.05
CA ARG A 259 3.90 14.92 -25.43
C ARG A 259 3.03 15.34 -24.24
N SER A 260 3.46 15.08 -23.01
CA SER A 260 2.68 15.42 -21.80
C SER A 260 3.29 16.61 -21.05
N PRO A 261 2.47 17.44 -20.38
CA PRO A 261 2.97 18.51 -19.54
C PRO A 261 3.69 17.92 -18.31
N THR A 262 4.94 18.32 -18.11
CA THR A 262 5.77 17.92 -16.97
C THR A 262 6.18 19.16 -16.17
N GLY A 263 6.55 18.96 -14.90
CA GLY A 263 7.21 20.01 -14.12
C GLY A 263 8.74 19.97 -14.27
N ASP A 264 9.40 20.99 -13.75
CA ASP A 264 10.86 21.11 -13.82
C ASP A 264 11.59 20.03 -13.02
N LEU A 265 11.11 19.72 -11.81
CA LEU A 265 11.72 18.76 -10.91
C LEU A 265 11.08 17.37 -10.96
N THR A 266 9.79 17.30 -11.28
CA THR A 266 9.06 16.02 -11.33
C THR A 266 8.18 15.95 -12.57
N PHE A 267 8.06 14.77 -13.15
CA PHE A 267 7.14 14.54 -14.27
C PHE A 267 5.70 14.88 -13.90
N LEU A 268 5.28 14.53 -12.68
CA LEU A 268 3.91 14.72 -12.22
C LEU A 268 3.83 15.89 -11.24
N VAL A 269 3.07 16.90 -11.61
CA VAL A 269 2.83 18.10 -10.79
C VAL A 269 1.33 18.33 -10.59
N THR A 270 0.97 18.99 -9.50
CA THR A 270 -0.41 19.43 -9.20
C THR A 270 -0.88 20.48 -10.21
N GLY A 271 -2.13 20.93 -10.11
CA GLY A 271 -2.64 22.08 -10.89
C GLY A 271 -1.90 23.39 -10.61
N PHE A 272 -1.15 23.46 -9.52
CA PHE A 272 -0.35 24.62 -9.11
C PHE A 272 1.15 24.51 -9.49
N GLY A 273 1.51 23.55 -10.33
CA GLY A 273 2.91 23.31 -10.75
C GLY A 273 3.80 22.72 -9.64
N LYS A 274 3.27 22.33 -8.48
CA LYS A 274 4.03 21.75 -7.38
C LYS A 274 4.06 20.22 -7.45
N PRO A 275 5.16 19.56 -7.01
CA PRO A 275 5.19 18.10 -6.90
C PRO A 275 4.03 17.57 -6.03
N PHE A 276 3.49 16.42 -6.40
CA PHE A 276 2.46 15.77 -5.58
C PHE A 276 3.04 15.24 -4.27
N THR A 277 2.25 15.33 -3.18
CA THR A 277 2.45 14.43 -2.04
C THR A 277 1.98 13.02 -2.42
N VAL A 278 2.53 11.99 -1.79
CA VAL A 278 2.13 10.59 -2.06
C VAL A 278 0.63 10.35 -1.83
N ALA A 279 0.06 10.97 -0.79
CA ALA A 279 -1.37 10.88 -0.51
C ALA A 279 -2.21 11.65 -1.54
N GLY A 280 -1.81 12.89 -1.83
CA GLY A 280 -2.50 13.74 -2.83
C GLY A 280 -2.51 13.10 -4.22
N PHE A 281 -1.40 12.50 -4.65
CA PHE A 281 -1.36 11.76 -5.90
C PHE A 281 -2.30 10.55 -5.88
N GLY A 282 -2.33 9.81 -4.78
CA GLY A 282 -3.21 8.64 -4.67
C GLY A 282 -4.69 9.00 -4.80
N ASN A 283 -5.13 10.10 -4.19
CA ASN A 283 -6.50 10.58 -4.31
C ASN A 283 -6.77 11.10 -5.74
N TRP A 284 -5.90 11.96 -6.25
CA TRP A 284 -6.01 12.49 -7.60
C TRP A 284 -6.07 11.39 -8.66
N PHE A 285 -5.24 10.34 -8.56
CA PHE A 285 -5.24 9.24 -9.52
C PHE A 285 -6.52 8.39 -9.41
N ARG A 286 -7.07 8.23 -8.21
CA ARG A 286 -8.37 7.58 -8.02
C ARG A 286 -9.49 8.35 -8.69
N ASP A 287 -9.48 9.69 -8.58
CA ASP A 287 -10.47 10.51 -9.28
C ASP A 287 -10.38 10.31 -10.80
N ARG A 288 -9.16 10.18 -11.35
CA ARG A 288 -8.97 9.85 -12.78
C ARG A 288 -9.50 8.46 -13.15
N CYS A 289 -9.34 7.47 -12.27
CA CYS A 289 -9.94 6.15 -12.47
C CYS A 289 -11.48 6.26 -12.47
N ASN A 290 -12.07 7.00 -11.53
CA ASN A 290 -13.52 7.20 -11.47
C ASN A 290 -14.07 7.90 -12.72
N GLU A 291 -13.38 8.91 -13.24
CA GLU A 291 -13.73 9.61 -14.50
C GLU A 291 -13.70 8.67 -15.71
N ALA A 292 -12.86 7.64 -15.65
CA ALA A 292 -12.80 6.60 -16.68
C ALA A 292 -13.83 5.46 -16.45
N GLY A 293 -14.70 5.55 -15.42
CA GLY A 293 -15.63 4.49 -15.07
C GLY A 293 -14.97 3.25 -14.43
N LEU A 294 -13.80 3.42 -13.78
CA LEU A 294 -12.96 2.35 -13.21
C LEU A 294 -12.76 2.53 -11.69
N PRO A 295 -13.81 2.54 -10.86
CA PRO A 295 -13.69 2.81 -9.42
C PRO A 295 -12.91 1.73 -8.66
N GLN A 296 -12.83 0.50 -9.17
CA GLN A 296 -12.04 -0.61 -8.62
C GLN A 296 -10.53 -0.44 -8.82
N CYS A 297 -10.13 0.39 -9.78
CA CYS A 297 -8.77 0.56 -10.22
C CYS A 297 -7.95 1.49 -9.32
N SER A 298 -6.64 1.28 -9.25
CA SER A 298 -5.73 2.09 -8.44
C SER A 298 -4.29 2.08 -8.98
N ALA A 299 -3.49 3.07 -8.59
CA ALA A 299 -2.08 3.17 -8.97
C ALA A 299 -1.25 1.89 -8.62
N HIS A 300 -1.61 1.18 -7.56
CA HIS A 300 -0.89 -0.05 -7.21
C HIS A 300 -1.30 -1.23 -8.08
N GLY A 301 -2.55 -1.24 -8.54
CA GLY A 301 -3.04 -2.24 -9.49
C GLY A 301 -2.30 -2.23 -10.82
N LEU A 302 -1.87 -1.05 -11.30
CA LEU A 302 -1.07 -0.95 -12.53
C LEU A 302 0.30 -1.64 -12.42
N ARG A 303 0.96 -1.54 -11.28
CA ARG A 303 2.22 -2.26 -11.07
C ARG A 303 2.00 -3.78 -11.09
N LYS A 304 0.87 -4.27 -10.57
CA LYS A 304 0.49 -5.68 -10.69
C LYS A 304 0.21 -6.05 -12.14
N ALA A 305 -0.54 -5.21 -12.85
CA ALA A 305 -0.86 -5.42 -14.27
C ALA A 305 0.39 -5.52 -15.14
N GLY A 306 1.35 -4.61 -14.97
CA GLY A 306 2.62 -4.67 -15.68
C GLY A 306 3.41 -5.95 -15.39
N ALA A 307 3.43 -6.42 -14.15
CA ALA A 307 4.09 -7.67 -13.79
C ALA A 307 3.36 -8.91 -14.39
N THR A 308 2.02 -8.89 -14.38
CA THR A 308 1.21 -9.95 -15.00
C THR A 308 1.45 -9.99 -16.50
N LEU A 309 1.39 -8.84 -17.18
CA LEU A 309 1.63 -8.74 -18.62
C LEU A 309 3.03 -9.22 -18.99
N ALA A 310 4.06 -8.80 -18.26
CA ALA A 310 5.42 -9.26 -18.50
C ALA A 310 5.56 -10.78 -18.33
N ALA A 311 4.94 -11.36 -17.28
CA ALA A 311 4.95 -12.80 -17.05
C ALA A 311 4.20 -13.57 -18.15
N GLU A 312 3.04 -13.07 -18.58
CA GLU A 312 2.26 -13.67 -19.68
C GLU A 312 3.04 -13.65 -21.01
N ASN A 313 3.86 -12.62 -21.22
CA ASN A 313 4.77 -12.51 -22.37
C ASN A 313 6.11 -13.26 -22.17
N GLY A 314 6.23 -14.10 -21.15
CA GLY A 314 7.36 -15.02 -20.97
C GLY A 314 8.50 -14.50 -20.10
N ALA A 315 8.34 -13.38 -19.39
CA ALA A 315 9.37 -12.91 -18.46
C ALA A 315 9.60 -13.93 -17.34
N THR A 316 10.87 -14.20 -17.06
CA THR A 316 11.31 -15.07 -15.98
C THR A 316 11.20 -14.38 -14.60
N ASP A 317 11.23 -15.18 -13.52
CA ASP A 317 11.26 -14.66 -12.16
C ASP A 317 12.40 -13.65 -11.95
N ARG A 318 13.59 -13.94 -12.47
CA ARG A 318 14.76 -13.05 -12.36
C ARG A 318 14.55 -11.73 -13.10
N GLN A 319 13.94 -11.74 -14.28
CA GLN A 319 13.62 -10.53 -15.03
C GLN A 319 12.57 -9.69 -14.29
N LEU A 320 11.52 -10.33 -13.75
CA LEU A 320 10.53 -9.62 -12.93
C LEU A 320 11.16 -9.05 -11.65
N MET A 321 12.02 -9.81 -10.97
CA MET A 321 12.73 -9.31 -9.79
C MET A 321 13.57 -8.07 -10.11
N ALA A 322 14.28 -8.06 -11.22
CA ALA A 322 15.07 -6.91 -11.68
C ALA A 322 14.16 -5.70 -12.01
N LEU A 323 13.09 -5.92 -12.80
CA LEU A 323 12.19 -4.84 -13.22
C LEU A 323 11.40 -4.24 -12.07
N TYR A 324 10.98 -5.06 -11.08
CA TYR A 324 10.11 -4.64 -9.99
C TYR A 324 10.85 -4.45 -8.65
N ASP A 325 12.18 -4.49 -8.62
CA ASP A 325 13.00 -4.39 -7.39
C ASP A 325 12.55 -5.37 -6.30
N TRP A 326 12.22 -6.59 -6.67
CA TRP A 326 11.87 -7.63 -5.73
C TRP A 326 13.11 -8.38 -5.28
N THR A 327 13.17 -8.69 -3.99
CA THR A 327 14.29 -9.41 -3.38
C THR A 327 13.97 -10.87 -3.08
N SER A 328 12.76 -11.31 -3.35
CA SER A 328 12.27 -12.67 -3.09
C SER A 328 11.61 -13.24 -4.32
N GLU A 329 12.03 -14.42 -4.74
CA GLU A 329 11.43 -15.19 -5.82
C GLU A 329 9.95 -15.46 -5.59
N LYS A 330 9.51 -15.62 -4.33
CA LYS A 330 8.10 -15.78 -3.98
C LYS A 330 7.22 -14.64 -4.48
N GLN A 331 7.76 -13.43 -4.63
CA GLN A 331 7.00 -12.28 -5.15
C GLN A 331 6.84 -12.36 -6.67
N ALA A 332 7.84 -12.80 -7.40
CA ALA A 332 7.80 -12.99 -8.85
C ALA A 332 6.97 -14.22 -9.23
N ASN A 333 7.16 -15.33 -8.51
CA ASN A 333 6.50 -16.60 -8.77
C ASN A 333 4.96 -16.51 -8.73
N VAL A 334 4.39 -15.58 -7.97
CA VAL A 334 2.93 -15.33 -8.00
C VAL A 334 2.44 -15.04 -9.42
N TYR A 335 3.23 -14.32 -10.22
CA TYR A 335 2.87 -13.92 -11.58
C TYR A 335 3.28 -14.99 -12.61
N THR A 336 4.51 -15.48 -12.52
CA THR A 336 5.04 -16.46 -13.47
C THR A 336 4.36 -17.82 -13.36
N ALA A 337 4.01 -18.27 -12.15
CA ALA A 337 3.26 -19.51 -11.94
C ALA A 337 1.84 -19.42 -12.53
N ALA A 338 1.16 -18.27 -12.38
CA ALA A 338 -0.16 -18.06 -12.96
C ALA A 338 -0.11 -18.06 -14.51
N ALA A 339 0.85 -17.32 -15.09
CA ALA A 339 1.07 -17.26 -16.52
C ALA A 339 1.47 -18.63 -17.11
N SER A 340 2.37 -19.35 -16.42
CA SER A 340 2.80 -20.69 -16.82
C SER A 340 1.64 -21.70 -16.78
N ARG A 341 0.80 -21.64 -15.74
CA ARG A 341 -0.37 -22.52 -15.62
C ARG A 341 -1.33 -22.36 -16.81
N LYS A 342 -1.65 -21.11 -17.18
CA LYS A 342 -2.51 -20.82 -18.33
C LYS A 342 -1.93 -21.37 -19.64
N ARG A 343 -0.64 -21.14 -19.89
CA ARG A 343 0.08 -21.62 -21.08
C ARG A 343 0.15 -23.14 -21.11
N LEU A 344 0.49 -23.78 -19.99
CA LEU A 344 0.56 -25.25 -19.90
C LEU A 344 -0.82 -25.89 -20.03
N ALA A 345 -1.87 -25.28 -19.48
CA ALA A 345 -3.24 -25.75 -19.67
C ALA A 345 -3.67 -25.68 -21.15
N GLY A 346 -3.31 -24.59 -21.85
CA GLY A 346 -3.55 -24.49 -23.31
C GLY A 346 -2.82 -25.60 -24.09
N ALA A 347 -1.51 -25.75 -23.85
CA ALA A 347 -0.73 -26.83 -24.50
C ALA A 347 -1.25 -28.23 -24.14
N ALA A 348 -1.75 -28.47 -22.95
CA ALA A 348 -2.33 -29.74 -22.57
C ALA A 348 -3.68 -30.00 -23.28
N ALA A 349 -4.46 -28.97 -23.59
CA ALA A 349 -5.70 -29.09 -24.33
C ALA A 349 -5.45 -29.57 -25.78
N ASP A 350 -4.33 -29.18 -26.40
CA ASP A 350 -3.95 -29.62 -27.74
C ASP A 350 -3.72 -31.14 -27.79
N TYR A 351 -3.19 -31.75 -26.72
CA TYR A 351 -3.06 -33.21 -26.62
C TYR A 351 -4.41 -33.93 -26.50
N LEU A 352 -5.43 -33.28 -25.91
CA LEU A 352 -6.78 -33.86 -25.88
C LEU A 352 -7.44 -33.81 -27.25
N ALA A 353 -7.21 -32.74 -28.01
CA ALA A 353 -7.74 -32.61 -29.37
C ALA A 353 -7.08 -33.58 -30.33
N SER A 354 -5.75 -33.75 -30.28
CA SER A 354 -5.04 -34.69 -31.16
C SER A 354 -5.34 -36.18 -30.90
N GLY A 355 -5.82 -36.53 -29.71
CA GLY A 355 -6.29 -37.88 -29.38
C GLY A 355 -7.65 -38.24 -30.01
N SER A 356 -8.45 -37.25 -30.41
CA SER A 356 -9.77 -37.47 -31.02
C SER A 356 -9.75 -37.63 -32.54
N GLU A 357 -8.64 -37.30 -33.22
CA GLU A 357 -8.49 -37.46 -34.69
C GLU A 357 -7.95 -38.83 -35.09
N GLY A 358 -7.56 -39.69 -34.12
CA GLY A 358 -6.95 -41.03 -34.41
C GLY A 358 -7.93 -42.17 -34.62
N GLU A 359 -9.24 -42.02 -34.43
CA GLU A 359 -10.20 -43.15 -34.47
C GLU A 359 -11.08 -43.26 -35.75
N HIS A 360 -10.84 -42.47 -36.81
CA HIS A 360 -11.67 -42.53 -38.00
C HIS A 360 -10.96 -42.98 -39.30
N GLN A 361 -9.81 -43.67 -39.24
CA GLN A 361 -9.19 -44.28 -40.40
C GLN A 361 -8.76 -45.74 -40.19
N GLU A 362 -9.71 -46.60 -39.84
CA GLU A 362 -9.55 -48.05 -40.07
C GLU A 362 -10.91 -48.65 -40.39
N SER A 363 -11.15 -48.90 -41.68
CA SER A 363 -11.83 -50.06 -42.19
C SER A 363 -12.33 -49.83 -43.63
N HIS A 364 -11.50 -50.11 -44.62
CA HIS A 364 -11.90 -50.62 -45.88
C HIS A 364 -10.64 -51.17 -46.59
N SER A 365 -10.23 -52.39 -46.21
CA SER A 365 -9.42 -53.24 -47.08
C SER A 365 -10.30 -54.40 -47.57
N GLU A 366 -10.84 -54.26 -48.78
CA GLU A 366 -11.52 -55.29 -49.45
C GLU A 366 -10.52 -56.46 -49.84
N SER A 367 -10.82 -57.62 -49.33
CA SER A 367 -10.13 -58.87 -49.72
C SER A 367 -10.52 -59.31 -51.12
N HIS A 368 -9.63 -59.13 -52.07
CA HIS A 368 -9.73 -59.80 -53.37
C HIS A 368 -9.18 -61.24 -53.29
N PHE A 369 -10.08 -62.19 -53.23
CA PHE A 369 -9.77 -63.62 -53.48
C PHE A 369 -9.57 -63.83 -54.99
N VAL A 370 -8.34 -64.12 -55.43
CA VAL A 370 -8.05 -64.64 -56.77
C VAL A 370 -8.03 -66.16 -56.70
N LYS A 371 -8.99 -66.78 -57.38
CA LYS A 371 -8.94 -68.22 -57.75
C LYS A 371 -8.13 -68.36 -59.02
N THR A 372 -7.18 -69.24 -58.99
CA THR A 372 -6.51 -69.75 -60.21
C THR A 372 -6.69 -71.28 -60.28
N PRO A 373 -6.73 -71.87 -61.48
CA PRO A 373 -7.33 -73.16 -61.80
C PRO A 373 -6.47 -74.39 -61.43
#